data_8d8fc1c6b6ed23164c7b0461ff3d89bb
#
_entry.id   8d8fc1c6b6ed23164c7b0461ff3d89bb
#
_cell.length_a   1.000
_cell.length_b   1.000
_cell.length_c   1.000
_cell.angle_alpha   90.00
_cell.angle_beta   90.00
_cell.angle_gamma   90.00
#
_symmetry.space_group_name_H-M   'P 1'
#
loop_
_entity.id
_entity.type
_entity.pdbx_description
1 polymer ?
#
loop_
_entity_poly.entity_id
_entity_poly.type
_entity_poly.pdbx_seq_one_letter_code
_entity_poly.pdbx_strand_id
1 'polypeptide(L)'
;MKAITLGGFDAKFAQDDDPWRTFTDADEALKRRAILHALGAGPWGRVLELAAGNGSNSSAIARRTLRLDATEATASGTALVARAIAGHGNRARAIRLAVPAQLPRDRYDLVLIAELLYYLSPRAMARTARDVAGRLRGGGTLVLAHHRIDFPDFAQHAADIQRRFLAATGRAWRVRVVRRTRNWIVLSCR
;
A
#
# COMPACT_ATOMS: atom_id res chain seq x y z
N MET A 1 -9.83 -20.60 4.00
CA MET A 1 -9.95 -19.18 3.62
C MET A 1 -10.51 -19.11 2.21
N LYS A 2 -11.52 -18.28 1.95
CA LYS A 2 -12.03 -18.03 0.60
C LYS A 2 -11.62 -16.62 0.23
N ALA A 3 -10.61 -16.50 -0.66
CA ALA A 3 -10.08 -15.20 -1.05
C ALA A 3 -11.16 -14.28 -1.59
N ILE A 4 -11.19 -13.03 -1.13
CA ILE A 4 -12.07 -12.00 -1.68
C ILE A 4 -11.66 -11.70 -3.12
N THR A 5 -12.64 -11.51 -3.99
CA THR A 5 -12.43 -11.13 -5.39
C THR A 5 -12.39 -9.61 -5.56
N LEU A 6 -11.89 -9.12 -6.70
CA LEU A 6 -11.97 -7.69 -7.04
C LEU A 6 -13.42 -7.17 -7.03
N GLY A 7 -14.37 -7.96 -7.53
CA GLY A 7 -15.80 -7.61 -7.44
C GLY A 7 -16.31 -7.53 -5.99
N GLY A 8 -15.78 -8.38 -5.09
CA GLY A 8 -16.10 -8.30 -3.67
C GLY A 8 -15.58 -7.03 -3.00
N PHE A 9 -14.37 -6.59 -3.36
CA PHE A 9 -13.83 -5.29 -2.91
C PHE A 9 -14.63 -4.13 -3.47
N ASP A 10 -14.94 -4.15 -4.77
CA ASP A 10 -15.71 -3.08 -5.41
C ASP A 10 -17.10 -2.93 -4.77
N ALA A 11 -17.78 -4.04 -4.49
CA ALA A 11 -19.06 -4.03 -3.81
C ALA A 11 -18.96 -3.44 -2.38
N LYS A 12 -17.91 -3.77 -1.61
CA LYS A 12 -17.67 -3.20 -0.29
C LYS A 12 -17.52 -1.67 -0.34
N PHE A 13 -16.68 -1.17 -1.27
CA PHE A 13 -16.47 0.27 -1.45
C PHE A 13 -17.69 1.00 -2.03
N ALA A 14 -18.53 0.32 -2.80
CA ALA A 14 -19.77 0.90 -3.31
C ALA A 14 -20.84 1.03 -2.21
N GLN A 15 -20.81 0.16 -1.20
CA GLN A 15 -21.77 0.16 -0.10
C GLN A 15 -21.35 1.07 1.06
N ASP A 16 -20.06 1.22 1.31
CA ASP A 16 -19.50 1.99 2.42
C ASP A 16 -18.18 2.65 2.00
N ASP A 17 -18.06 3.94 2.24
CA ASP A 17 -16.85 4.71 1.95
C ASP A 17 -15.68 4.35 2.89
N ASP A 18 -15.94 3.73 4.03
CA ASP A 18 -14.92 3.33 5.01
C ASP A 18 -15.20 1.96 5.64
N PRO A 19 -15.28 0.88 4.82
CA PRO A 19 -15.73 -0.44 5.26
C PRO A 19 -14.80 -1.10 6.30
N TRP A 20 -13.59 -0.62 6.44
CA TRP A 20 -12.61 -1.06 7.46
C TRP A 20 -12.32 0.01 8.51
N ARG A 21 -13.11 1.09 8.56
CA ARG A 21 -12.96 2.21 9.51
C ARG A 21 -11.57 2.83 9.52
N THR A 22 -10.91 2.84 8.36
CA THR A 22 -9.52 3.32 8.24
C THR A 22 -9.36 4.79 8.55
N PHE A 23 -10.42 5.61 8.40
CA PHE A 23 -10.41 7.03 8.79
C PHE A 23 -10.74 7.25 10.27
N THR A 24 -11.53 6.38 10.89
CA THR A 24 -12.16 6.63 12.20
C THR A 24 -11.59 5.78 13.33
N ASP A 25 -11.00 4.62 13.05
CA ASP A 25 -10.45 3.73 14.06
C ASP A 25 -9.10 4.24 14.60
N ALA A 26 -8.92 4.18 15.93
CA ALA A 26 -7.73 4.66 16.61
C ALA A 26 -6.47 3.81 16.29
N ASP A 27 -6.62 2.49 16.11
CA ASP A 27 -5.51 1.60 15.76
C ASP A 27 -5.05 1.84 14.32
N GLU A 28 -5.98 2.12 13.39
CA GLU A 28 -5.68 2.54 12.03
C GLU A 28 -4.99 3.90 11.99
N ALA A 29 -5.42 4.86 12.81
CA ALA A 29 -4.73 6.14 12.96
C ALA A 29 -3.30 5.97 13.48
N LEU A 30 -3.09 5.04 14.42
CA LEU A 30 -1.78 4.69 14.95
C LEU A 30 -0.89 4.03 13.89
N LYS A 31 -1.44 3.09 13.10
CA LYS A 31 -0.75 2.44 11.99
C LYS A 31 -0.34 3.45 10.92
N ARG A 32 -1.23 4.38 10.56
CA ARG A 32 -0.94 5.47 9.61
C ARG A 32 0.19 6.40 10.10
N ARG A 33 0.24 6.74 11.39
CA ARG A 33 1.39 7.49 11.97
C ARG A 33 2.69 6.71 11.84
N ALA A 34 2.67 5.40 12.08
CA ALA A 34 3.85 4.55 11.90
C ALA A 34 4.28 4.47 10.44
N ILE A 35 3.35 4.41 9.48
CA ILE A 35 3.62 4.49 8.04
C ILE A 35 4.30 5.82 7.71
N LEU A 36 3.74 6.96 8.13
CA LEU A 36 4.33 8.27 7.86
C LEU A 36 5.74 8.41 8.48
N HIS A 37 5.97 7.83 9.65
CA HIS A 37 7.31 7.78 10.26
C HIS A 37 8.27 6.89 9.46
N ALA A 38 7.77 5.76 8.92
CA ALA A 38 8.55 4.84 8.08
C ALA A 38 9.04 5.50 6.78
N LEU A 39 8.22 6.38 6.22
CA LEU A 39 8.52 7.14 5.01
C LEU A 39 9.63 8.18 5.22
N GLY A 40 9.85 8.64 6.47
CA GLY A 40 10.85 9.67 6.81
C GLY A 40 10.28 11.09 6.84
N ALA A 41 11.16 12.10 6.92
CA ALA A 41 10.77 13.48 7.20
C ALA A 41 10.05 14.21 6.04
N GLY A 42 10.29 13.87 4.77
CA GLY A 42 9.76 14.60 3.61
C GLY A 42 10.40 15.99 3.42
N PRO A 43 10.02 16.79 2.42
CA PRO A 43 9.07 16.39 1.38
C PRO A 43 9.63 15.24 0.52
N TRP A 44 8.74 14.30 0.16
CA TRP A 44 9.15 13.16 -0.67
C TRP A 44 8.97 13.51 -2.15
N GLY A 45 9.85 12.98 -3.01
CA GLY A 45 9.80 13.19 -4.44
C GLY A 45 8.60 12.51 -5.10
N ARG A 46 8.84 11.39 -5.79
CA ARG A 46 7.79 10.57 -6.41
C ARG A 46 7.45 9.40 -5.53
N VAL A 47 6.21 9.35 -5.08
CA VAL A 47 5.68 8.28 -4.23
C VAL A 47 4.65 7.46 -5.00
N LEU A 48 4.75 6.15 -4.88
CA LEU A 48 3.73 5.19 -5.30
C LEU A 48 3.07 4.59 -4.06
N GLU A 49 1.76 4.59 -4.02
CA GLU A 49 0.96 3.79 -3.10
C GLU A 49 0.22 2.72 -3.89
N LEU A 50 0.44 1.44 -3.55
CA LEU A 50 -0.25 0.32 -4.16
C LEU A 50 -1.45 -0.09 -3.31
N ALA A 51 -2.60 -0.31 -3.95
CA ALA A 51 -3.86 -0.69 -3.32
C ALA A 51 -4.25 0.30 -2.20
N ALA A 52 -4.45 1.55 -2.59
CA ALA A 52 -4.72 2.66 -1.69
C ALA A 52 -6.08 2.57 -0.95
N GLY A 53 -6.94 1.62 -1.33
CA GLY A 53 -8.23 1.37 -0.72
C GLY A 53 -9.17 2.57 -0.85
N ASN A 54 -9.55 3.18 0.27
CA ASN A 54 -10.37 4.39 0.30
C ASN A 54 -9.56 5.70 0.36
N GLY A 55 -8.22 5.62 0.29
CA GLY A 55 -7.34 6.78 0.27
C GLY A 55 -6.97 7.35 1.64
N SER A 56 -7.20 6.64 2.74
CA SER A 56 -6.88 7.13 4.09
C SER A 56 -5.39 7.40 4.30
N ASN A 57 -4.51 6.55 3.78
CA ASN A 57 -3.07 6.83 3.77
C ASN A 57 -2.72 7.86 2.69
N SER A 58 -3.33 7.78 1.50
CA SER A 58 -3.08 8.69 0.38
C SER A 58 -3.25 10.16 0.79
N SER A 59 -4.33 10.48 1.51
CA SER A 59 -4.61 11.85 1.98
C SER A 59 -3.52 12.39 2.92
N ALA A 60 -2.97 11.52 3.78
CA ALA A 60 -1.90 11.90 4.71
C ALA A 60 -0.54 12.04 3.99
N ILE A 61 -0.25 11.17 3.03
CA ILE A 61 0.99 11.16 2.24
C ILE A 61 1.05 12.36 1.29
N ALA A 62 -0.05 12.67 0.62
CA ALA A 62 -0.13 13.74 -0.36
C ALA A 62 0.29 15.11 0.17
N ARG A 63 0.11 15.35 1.49
CA ARG A 63 0.52 16.60 2.15
C ARG A 63 2.03 16.84 2.12
N ARG A 64 2.83 15.76 2.03
CA ARG A 64 4.30 15.79 2.13
C ARG A 64 5.00 15.25 0.89
N THR A 65 4.28 15.13 -0.23
CA THR A 65 4.77 14.52 -1.46
C THR A 65 4.75 15.53 -2.60
N LEU A 66 5.83 15.57 -3.41
CA LEU A 66 5.86 16.38 -4.61
C LEU A 66 5.02 15.76 -5.74
N ARG A 67 4.97 14.42 -5.82
CA ARG A 67 4.15 13.66 -6.77
C ARG A 67 3.71 12.34 -6.12
N LEU A 68 2.39 12.12 -6.04
CA LEU A 68 1.79 10.87 -5.57
C LEU A 68 1.02 10.21 -6.70
N ASP A 69 1.34 8.95 -6.96
CA ASP A 69 0.50 8.04 -7.73
C ASP A 69 -0.12 7.03 -6.72
N ALA A 70 -1.39 7.20 -6.39
CA ALA A 70 -2.15 6.29 -5.53
C ALA A 70 -2.97 5.36 -6.42
N THR A 71 -2.68 4.07 -6.38
CA THR A 71 -3.33 3.07 -7.23
C THR A 71 -4.34 2.24 -6.45
N GLU A 72 -5.45 1.94 -7.08
CA GLU A 72 -6.48 1.07 -6.53
C GLU A 72 -7.09 0.22 -7.65
N ALA A 73 -7.41 -1.04 -7.35
CA ALA A 73 -7.83 -1.99 -8.38
C ALA A 73 -9.28 -1.82 -8.82
N THR A 74 -10.15 -1.35 -7.93
CA THR A 74 -11.59 -1.24 -8.15
C THR A 74 -12.00 0.16 -8.61
N ALA A 75 -13.13 0.26 -9.30
CA ALA A 75 -13.66 1.55 -9.73
C ALA A 75 -14.14 2.39 -8.55
N SER A 76 -14.92 1.78 -7.64
CA SER A 76 -15.44 2.45 -6.45
C SER A 76 -14.32 2.91 -5.51
N GLY A 77 -13.35 2.05 -5.22
CA GLY A 77 -12.18 2.42 -4.40
C GLY A 77 -11.33 3.52 -5.05
N THR A 78 -11.11 3.47 -6.38
CA THR A 78 -10.38 4.53 -7.09
C THR A 78 -11.10 5.88 -6.98
N ALA A 79 -12.42 5.90 -7.02
CA ALA A 79 -13.21 7.12 -6.82
C ALA A 79 -13.07 7.67 -5.40
N LEU A 80 -13.01 6.78 -4.38
CA LEU A 80 -12.75 7.15 -2.99
C LEU A 80 -11.36 7.78 -2.82
N VAL A 81 -10.33 7.16 -3.41
CA VAL A 81 -8.97 7.70 -3.42
C VAL A 81 -8.94 9.08 -4.07
N ALA A 82 -9.59 9.26 -5.22
CA ALA A 82 -9.65 10.53 -5.91
C ALA A 82 -10.27 11.63 -5.03
N ARG A 83 -11.36 11.33 -4.33
CA ARG A 83 -11.97 12.24 -3.35
C ARG A 83 -11.02 12.58 -2.20
N ALA A 84 -10.35 11.58 -1.64
CA ALA A 84 -9.45 11.75 -0.51
C ALA A 84 -8.25 12.67 -0.80
N ILE A 85 -7.79 12.72 -2.07
CA ILE A 85 -6.63 13.52 -2.49
C ILE A 85 -7.00 14.75 -3.33
N ALA A 86 -8.28 15.06 -3.55
CA ALA A 86 -8.74 16.12 -4.45
C ALA A 86 -8.11 17.51 -4.16
N GLY A 87 -7.88 17.84 -2.88
CA GLY A 87 -7.27 19.10 -2.46
C GLY A 87 -5.79 19.28 -2.85
N HIS A 88 -5.15 18.26 -3.48
CA HIS A 88 -3.73 18.31 -3.84
C HIS A 88 -3.48 18.59 -5.32
N GLY A 89 -4.53 18.77 -6.13
CA GLY A 89 -4.44 19.10 -7.55
C GLY A 89 -3.57 18.12 -8.32
N ASN A 90 -2.81 18.60 -9.28
CA ASN A 90 -1.96 17.78 -10.15
C ASN A 90 -0.77 17.09 -9.45
N ARG A 91 -0.56 17.34 -8.14
CA ARG A 91 0.50 16.67 -7.38
C ARG A 91 0.13 15.25 -6.96
N ALA A 92 -1.15 14.92 -6.85
CA ALA A 92 -1.62 13.61 -6.47
C ALA A 92 -2.65 13.09 -7.47
N ARG A 93 -2.54 11.82 -7.86
CA ARG A 93 -3.42 11.17 -8.83
C ARG A 93 -3.92 9.84 -8.27
N ALA A 94 -5.21 9.60 -8.38
CA ALA A 94 -5.81 8.29 -8.24
C ALA A 94 -5.76 7.56 -9.59
N ILE A 95 -5.28 6.33 -9.60
CA ILE A 95 -5.09 5.55 -10.81
C ILE A 95 -5.71 4.17 -10.61
N ARG A 96 -6.65 3.80 -11.49
CA ARG A 96 -7.17 2.43 -11.46
C ARG A 96 -6.13 1.46 -11.98
N LEU A 97 -5.65 0.56 -11.11
CA LEU A 97 -4.61 -0.39 -11.45
C LEU A 97 -4.66 -1.62 -10.53
N ALA A 98 -4.90 -2.77 -11.10
CA ALA A 98 -4.83 -4.06 -10.41
C ALA A 98 -3.45 -4.70 -10.60
N VAL A 99 -2.73 -4.96 -9.52
CA VAL A 99 -1.42 -5.63 -9.57
C VAL A 99 -1.55 -7.15 -9.65
N PRO A 100 -0.63 -7.84 -10.35
CA PRO A 100 0.58 -7.34 -11.01
C PRO A 100 0.28 -6.64 -12.35
N ALA A 101 0.89 -5.47 -12.57
CA ALA A 101 0.73 -4.67 -13.78
C ALA A 101 1.94 -3.77 -14.02
N GLN A 102 2.05 -3.20 -15.20
CA GLN A 102 3.01 -2.14 -15.46
C GLN A 102 2.71 -0.94 -14.55
N LEU A 103 3.68 -0.56 -13.73
CA LEU A 103 3.53 0.57 -12.81
C LEU A 103 3.51 1.91 -13.57
N PRO A 104 2.81 2.95 -13.06
CA PRO A 104 2.51 4.17 -13.81
C PRO A 104 3.72 4.99 -14.24
N ARG A 105 4.87 4.82 -13.58
CA ARG A 105 6.12 5.53 -13.90
C ARG A 105 7.34 4.62 -13.79
N ASP A 106 8.42 5.04 -14.45
CA ASP A 106 9.66 4.28 -14.49
C ASP A 106 10.49 4.37 -13.21
N ARG A 107 10.32 5.42 -12.41
CA ARG A 107 11.10 5.63 -11.18
C ARG A 107 10.28 6.25 -10.06
N TYR A 108 10.42 5.66 -8.87
CA TYR A 108 9.88 6.16 -7.62
C TYR A 108 10.98 6.31 -6.57
N ASP A 109 10.89 7.35 -5.75
CA ASP A 109 11.77 7.56 -4.60
C ASP A 109 11.29 6.74 -3.40
N LEU A 110 9.97 6.45 -3.39
CA LEU A 110 9.32 5.77 -2.30
C LEU A 110 8.11 4.96 -2.80
N VAL A 111 7.96 3.75 -2.27
CA VAL A 111 6.79 2.90 -2.50
C VAL A 111 6.18 2.51 -1.15
N LEU A 112 4.87 2.69 -1.01
CA LEU A 112 4.07 2.17 0.09
C LEU A 112 3.21 1.00 -0.39
N ILE A 113 3.24 -0.10 0.35
CA ILE A 113 2.31 -1.22 0.21
C ILE A 113 1.71 -1.51 1.59
N ALA A 114 0.42 -1.19 1.74
CA ALA A 114 -0.32 -1.44 2.96
C ALA A 114 -1.48 -2.39 2.68
N GLU A 115 -1.66 -3.39 3.53
CA GLU A 115 -2.81 -4.30 3.56
C GLU A 115 -3.13 -4.99 2.20
N LEU A 116 -2.11 -5.28 1.37
CA LEU A 116 -2.29 -5.84 0.03
C LEU A 116 -1.81 -7.30 -0.11
N LEU A 117 -0.63 -7.61 0.43
CA LEU A 117 0.15 -8.78 -0.02
C LEU A 117 -0.58 -10.11 0.17
N TYR A 118 -1.34 -10.26 1.22
CA TYR A 118 -2.08 -11.48 1.53
C TYR A 118 -3.35 -11.69 0.68
N TYR A 119 -3.77 -10.68 -0.11
CA TYR A 119 -4.83 -10.82 -1.11
C TYR A 119 -4.33 -11.31 -2.47
N LEU A 120 -3.02 -11.25 -2.71
CA LEU A 120 -2.41 -11.72 -3.94
C LEU A 120 -2.11 -13.22 -3.87
N SER A 121 -2.22 -13.93 -5.00
CA SER A 121 -1.63 -15.27 -5.09
C SER A 121 -0.10 -15.21 -4.94
N PRO A 122 0.58 -16.30 -4.54
CA PRO A 122 2.06 -16.30 -4.45
C PRO A 122 2.75 -15.85 -5.74
N ARG A 123 2.22 -16.27 -6.89
CA ARG A 123 2.75 -15.89 -8.21
C ARG A 123 2.54 -14.40 -8.51
N ALA A 124 1.36 -13.86 -8.22
CA ALA A 124 1.05 -12.44 -8.40
C ALA A 124 1.91 -11.58 -7.46
N MET A 125 2.05 -11.97 -6.21
CA MET A 125 2.90 -11.28 -5.23
C MET A 125 4.37 -11.24 -5.69
N ALA A 126 4.91 -12.35 -6.17
CA ALA A 126 6.31 -12.41 -6.64
C ALA A 126 6.53 -11.53 -7.90
N ARG A 127 5.54 -11.45 -8.81
CA ARG A 127 5.61 -10.55 -9.96
C ARG A 127 5.54 -9.09 -9.52
N THR A 128 4.60 -8.72 -8.65
CA THR A 128 4.50 -7.37 -8.07
C THR A 128 5.79 -6.96 -7.35
N ALA A 129 6.44 -7.89 -6.63
CA ALA A 129 7.71 -7.64 -5.97
C ALA A 129 8.81 -7.23 -6.94
N ARG A 130 8.96 -7.95 -8.07
CA ARG A 130 9.93 -7.61 -9.11
C ARG A 130 9.60 -6.29 -9.80
N ASP A 131 8.33 -6.03 -10.09
CA ASP A 131 7.87 -4.79 -10.72
C ASP A 131 8.19 -3.58 -9.81
N VAL A 132 7.92 -3.69 -8.52
CA VAL A 132 8.25 -2.66 -7.52
C VAL A 132 9.76 -2.46 -7.40
N ALA A 133 10.54 -3.55 -7.31
CA ALA A 133 11.99 -3.47 -7.21
C ALA A 133 12.60 -2.79 -8.44
N GLY A 134 12.10 -3.10 -9.64
CA GLY A 134 12.56 -2.49 -10.90
C GLY A 134 12.26 -0.99 -11.01
N ARG A 135 11.24 -0.50 -10.29
CA ARG A 135 10.79 0.91 -10.36
C ARG A 135 11.24 1.76 -9.16
N LEU A 136 11.68 1.14 -8.08
CA LEU A 136 12.22 1.86 -6.94
C LEU A 136 13.68 2.25 -7.23
N ARG A 137 14.01 3.53 -7.06
CA ARG A 137 15.37 4.05 -7.25
C ARG A 137 16.38 3.37 -6.33
N GLY A 138 17.65 3.39 -6.71
CA GLY A 138 18.76 3.09 -5.80
C GLY A 138 18.69 4.01 -4.56
N GLY A 139 18.73 3.44 -3.36
CA GLY A 139 18.55 4.20 -2.12
C GLY A 139 17.11 4.63 -1.82
N GLY A 140 16.15 4.31 -2.68
CA GLY A 140 14.72 4.55 -2.42
C GLY A 140 14.19 3.73 -1.25
N THR A 141 13.05 4.13 -0.71
CA THR A 141 12.44 3.49 0.45
C THR A 141 11.19 2.70 0.06
N LEU A 142 11.14 1.43 0.46
CA LEU A 142 9.93 0.62 0.43
C LEU A 142 9.35 0.52 1.84
N VAL A 143 8.08 0.88 2.00
CA VAL A 143 7.35 0.74 3.27
C VAL A 143 6.31 -0.36 3.11
N LEU A 144 6.33 -1.32 4.03
CA LEU A 144 5.38 -2.42 4.11
C LEU A 144 4.61 -2.33 5.42
N ALA A 145 3.28 -2.28 5.36
CA ALA A 145 2.39 -2.21 6.51
C ALA A 145 1.29 -3.27 6.38
N HIS A 146 1.26 -4.27 7.25
CA HIS A 146 0.35 -5.41 7.12
C HIS A 146 -0.09 -5.94 8.47
N HIS A 147 -1.30 -6.51 8.53
CA HIS A 147 -1.74 -7.33 9.65
C HIS A 147 -0.81 -8.54 9.84
N ARG A 148 -0.73 -9.01 11.08
CA ARG A 148 0.02 -10.20 11.50
C ARG A 148 -0.89 -11.38 11.82
N ILE A 149 -2.18 -11.14 11.78
CA ILE A 149 -3.25 -12.12 12.01
C ILE A 149 -3.95 -12.42 10.69
N ASP A 150 -4.42 -13.64 10.52
CA ASP A 150 -5.13 -14.06 9.33
C ASP A 150 -6.61 -13.65 9.41
N PHE A 151 -7.16 -13.22 8.28
CA PHE A 151 -8.60 -13.03 8.09
C PHE A 151 -9.15 -14.06 7.10
N PRO A 152 -10.46 -14.38 7.19
CA PRO A 152 -11.07 -15.44 6.36
C PRO A 152 -11.00 -15.19 4.85
N ASP A 153 -10.89 -13.93 4.44
CA ASP A 153 -10.87 -13.47 3.05
C ASP A 153 -9.47 -13.33 2.44
N PHE A 154 -8.41 -13.71 3.16
CA PHE A 154 -7.04 -13.72 2.65
C PHE A 154 -6.82 -14.89 1.67
N ALA A 155 -6.00 -14.65 0.64
CA ALA A 155 -5.50 -15.68 -0.27
C ALA A 155 -4.25 -16.41 0.29
N GLN A 156 -3.50 -15.76 1.19
CA GLN A 156 -2.28 -16.27 1.81
C GLN A 156 -2.25 -15.90 3.30
N HIS A 157 -1.56 -16.71 4.11
CA HIS A 157 -1.31 -16.38 5.50
C HIS A 157 -0.50 -15.11 5.67
N ALA A 158 -0.87 -14.30 6.67
CA ALA A 158 -0.16 -13.06 7.03
C ALA A 158 1.25 -13.34 7.59
N ALA A 159 1.46 -14.53 8.16
CA ALA A 159 2.77 -14.95 8.66
C ALA A 159 3.82 -14.87 7.55
N ASP A 160 4.94 -14.19 7.85
CA ASP A 160 6.09 -14.03 6.94
C ASP A 160 5.79 -13.40 5.58
N ILE A 161 4.59 -12.85 5.34
CA ILE A 161 4.20 -12.33 4.03
C ILE A 161 5.18 -11.26 3.52
N GLN A 162 5.64 -10.38 4.41
CA GLN A 162 6.57 -9.31 4.06
C GLN A 162 7.97 -9.87 3.75
N ARG A 163 8.45 -10.87 4.51
CA ARG A 163 9.72 -11.55 4.24
C ARG A 163 9.71 -12.24 2.87
N ARG A 164 8.60 -12.94 2.55
CA ARG A 164 8.43 -13.59 1.23
C ARG A 164 8.39 -12.57 0.09
N PHE A 165 7.71 -11.45 0.29
CA PHE A 165 7.68 -10.36 -0.68
C PHE A 165 9.09 -9.79 -0.92
N LEU A 166 9.83 -9.45 0.14
CA LEU A 166 11.19 -8.90 0.04
C LEU A 166 12.14 -9.88 -0.65
N ALA A 167 12.08 -11.16 -0.33
CA ALA A 167 12.87 -12.19 -1.01
C ALA A 167 12.57 -12.25 -2.52
N ALA A 168 11.30 -12.12 -2.91
CA ALA A 168 10.87 -12.16 -4.30
C ALA A 168 11.30 -10.93 -5.12
N THR A 169 11.73 -9.84 -4.48
CA THR A 169 12.27 -8.64 -5.17
C THR A 169 13.62 -8.88 -5.84
N GLY A 170 14.39 -9.88 -5.40
CA GLY A 170 15.76 -10.12 -5.85
C GLY A 170 16.78 -9.07 -5.39
N ARG A 171 16.41 -8.18 -4.45
CA ARG A 171 17.30 -7.13 -3.90
C ARG A 171 17.66 -7.45 -2.45
N ALA A 172 18.87 -7.04 -2.05
CA ALA A 172 19.22 -6.99 -0.63
C ALA A 172 18.57 -5.76 0.03
N TRP A 173 18.01 -5.94 1.22
CA TRP A 173 17.31 -4.90 1.96
C TRP A 173 17.87 -4.74 3.37
N ARG A 174 18.12 -3.50 3.75
CA ARG A 174 18.24 -3.13 5.17
C ARG A 174 16.83 -2.91 5.71
N VAL A 175 16.33 -3.85 6.50
CA VAL A 175 14.96 -3.81 7.05
C VAL A 175 14.99 -3.24 8.47
N ARG A 176 14.19 -2.21 8.70
CA ARG A 176 13.95 -1.63 10.02
C ARG A 176 12.48 -1.82 10.42
N VAL A 177 12.24 -2.45 11.56
CA VAL A 177 10.91 -2.47 12.18
C VAL A 177 10.64 -1.08 12.75
N VAL A 178 9.67 -0.37 12.16
CA VAL A 178 9.27 0.98 12.62
C VAL A 178 8.34 0.87 13.81
N ARG A 179 7.35 -0.02 13.70
CA ARG A 179 6.44 -0.36 14.78
C ARG A 179 5.90 -1.77 14.60
N ARG A 180 5.75 -2.47 15.72
CA ARG A 180 5.13 -3.79 15.79
C ARG A 180 4.14 -3.80 16.94
N THR A 181 2.91 -4.22 16.67
CA THR A 181 1.87 -4.48 17.67
C THR A 181 1.51 -5.96 17.67
N ARG A 182 0.52 -6.35 18.45
CA ARG A 182 -0.07 -7.68 18.38
C ARG A 182 -0.71 -7.93 17.00
N ASN A 183 -1.39 -6.91 16.45
CA ASN A 183 -2.25 -7.04 15.27
C ASN A 183 -1.54 -6.75 13.96
N TRP A 184 -0.56 -5.83 13.92
CA TRP A 184 0.07 -5.37 12.69
C TRP A 184 1.55 -4.99 12.88
N ILE A 185 2.24 -4.83 11.76
CA ILE A 185 3.65 -4.42 11.71
C ILE A 185 3.88 -3.45 10.55
N VAL A 186 4.75 -2.45 10.78
CA VAL A 186 5.23 -1.52 9.76
C VAL A 186 6.74 -1.64 9.64
N LEU A 187 7.22 -1.89 8.42
CA LEU A 187 8.63 -1.99 8.06
C LEU A 187 9.03 -0.84 7.13
N SER A 188 10.25 -0.33 7.30
CA SER A 188 10.95 0.52 6.34
C SER A 188 12.16 -0.25 5.80
N CYS A 189 12.23 -0.40 4.47
CA CYS A 189 13.23 -1.19 3.76
C CYS A 189 14.01 -0.30 2.79
N ARG A 190 15.36 -0.36 2.85
CA ARG A 190 16.28 0.40 2.00
C ARG A 190 17.40 -0.45 1.45
#